data_f89a963ff85f556a56c7992ea80655f4
#
_entry.id   f89a963ff85f556a56c7992ea80655f4
#
_cell.length_a   1.000
_cell.length_b   1.000
_cell.length_c   1.000
_cell.angle_alpha   90.00
_cell.angle_beta   90.00
_cell.angle_gamma   90.00
#
_symmetry.space_group_name_H-M   'P 1'
#
loop_
_entity.id
_entity.type
_entity.pdbx_description
1 polymer ?
#
loop_
_entity_poly.entity_id
_entity_poly.type
_entity_poly.pdbx_seq_one_letter_code
_entity_poly.pdbx_strand_id
1 'polypeptide(L)'
;VKSLNALINRVRQTKYTISGASDYISVGYPGQNYTHYDDFERCYVVKASETDEKDIAILQLNKKKTPSDIEYIFDVKQFNTEKLKPLEEKLYTIGYPAGAYRAVEKTNHSLEPDIRETMCSKVPGRYDFEFQGEAVGGASGSPIFNKHGELVGVLWGGWKMGSTLGLACQARYLKEMYEEEGGL
;
A
#
# COMPACT_ATOMS: atom_id res chain seq x y z
N VAL A 1 -4.87 5.71 20.98
CA VAL A 1 -5.74 5.83 22.17
C VAL A 1 -6.62 7.06 22.09
N LYS A 2 -6.09 8.28 21.79
CA LYS A 2 -6.93 9.50 21.67
C LYS A 2 -7.95 9.42 20.52
N SER A 3 -7.59 8.87 19.37
CA SER A 3 -8.48 8.69 18.22
C SER A 3 -9.57 7.65 18.48
N LEU A 4 -9.26 6.57 19.19
CA LEU A 4 -10.25 5.56 19.57
C LEU A 4 -11.27 6.11 20.56
N ASN A 5 -10.82 6.87 21.56
CA ASN A 5 -11.72 7.52 22.51
C ASN A 5 -12.62 8.58 21.85
N ALA A 6 -12.10 9.32 20.87
CA ALA A 6 -12.89 10.25 20.07
C ALA A 6 -13.97 9.52 19.25
N LEU A 7 -13.62 8.39 18.64
CA LEU A 7 -14.56 7.55 17.91
C LEU A 7 -15.63 6.95 18.83
N ILE A 8 -15.23 6.41 19.97
CA ILE A 8 -16.15 5.86 21.00
C ILE A 8 -17.13 6.95 21.48
N ASN A 9 -16.64 8.16 21.74
CA ASN A 9 -17.50 9.26 22.16
C ASN A 9 -18.47 9.70 21.06
N ARG A 10 -18.02 9.71 19.81
CA ARG A 10 -18.87 10.01 18.66
C ARG A 10 -19.96 8.96 18.45
N VAL A 11 -19.63 7.68 18.59
CA VAL A 11 -20.60 6.56 18.51
C VAL A 11 -21.61 6.64 19.68
N ARG A 12 -21.18 6.99 20.88
CA ARG A 12 -22.08 7.15 22.04
C ARG A 12 -23.04 8.33 21.89
N GLN A 13 -22.66 9.37 21.17
CA GLN A 13 -23.50 10.54 20.92
C GLN A 13 -24.48 10.36 19.76
N THR A 14 -24.23 9.40 18.88
CA THR A 14 -25.10 9.05 17.75
C THR A 14 -25.95 7.85 18.15
N LYS A 15 -27.25 7.91 17.90
CA LYS A 15 -28.21 6.82 18.18
C LYS A 15 -28.09 5.68 17.13
N TYR A 16 -26.87 5.27 16.79
CA TYR A 16 -26.65 4.14 15.87
C TYR A 16 -26.37 2.87 16.64
N THR A 17 -27.00 1.80 16.21
CA THR A 17 -26.69 0.45 16.68
C THR A 17 -25.68 -0.16 15.70
N ILE A 18 -24.49 -0.53 16.18
CA ILE A 18 -23.55 -1.32 15.40
C ILE A 18 -24.02 -2.76 15.48
N SER A 19 -24.56 -3.29 14.38
CA SER A 19 -25.06 -4.67 14.30
C SER A 19 -23.99 -5.71 13.96
N GLY A 20 -22.80 -5.28 13.60
CA GLY A 20 -21.66 -6.14 13.33
C GLY A 20 -20.41 -5.33 13.00
N ALA A 21 -19.26 -5.89 13.30
CA ALA A 21 -17.96 -5.44 12.83
C ALA A 21 -17.20 -6.65 12.31
N SER A 22 -16.56 -6.54 11.16
CA SER A 22 -15.68 -7.58 10.64
C SER A 22 -14.31 -6.99 10.33
N ASP A 23 -13.27 -7.61 10.86
CA ASP A 23 -11.88 -7.26 10.58
C ASP A 23 -11.34 -8.17 9.50
N TYR A 24 -11.33 -7.70 8.27
CA TYR A 24 -10.65 -8.39 7.18
C TYR A 24 -9.99 -7.40 6.23
N ILE A 25 -8.90 -7.83 5.63
CA ILE A 25 -8.23 -7.13 4.55
C ILE A 25 -8.77 -7.69 3.25
N SER A 26 -9.03 -6.82 2.29
CA SER A 26 -9.49 -7.23 0.96
C SER A 26 -8.76 -6.46 -0.14
N VAL A 27 -8.67 -7.07 -1.31
CA VAL A 27 -7.98 -6.56 -2.49
C VAL A 27 -8.97 -6.40 -3.63
N GLY A 28 -8.90 -5.25 -4.30
CA GLY A 28 -9.57 -5.01 -5.57
C GLY A 28 -8.57 -5.04 -6.72
N TYR A 29 -9.05 -5.38 -7.91
CA TYR A 29 -8.23 -5.48 -9.12
C TYR A 29 -8.57 -4.35 -10.09
N PRO A 30 -7.60 -3.81 -10.84
CA PRO A 30 -7.86 -2.80 -11.85
C PRO A 30 -8.81 -3.31 -12.92
N GLY A 31 -9.64 -2.40 -13.44
CA GLY A 31 -10.60 -2.73 -14.50
C GLY A 31 -11.86 -3.46 -14.06
N GLN A 32 -11.95 -3.89 -12.79
CA GLN A 32 -13.17 -4.49 -12.25
C GLN A 32 -14.08 -3.45 -11.62
N ASN A 33 -15.39 -3.66 -11.76
CA ASN A 33 -16.42 -2.82 -11.16
C ASN A 33 -16.79 -3.33 -9.77
N TYR A 34 -16.83 -2.40 -8.79
CA TYR A 34 -17.19 -2.68 -7.42
C TYR A 34 -18.39 -1.81 -7.01
N THR A 35 -19.44 -2.43 -6.51
CA THR A 35 -20.63 -1.72 -6.02
C THR A 35 -20.73 -1.72 -4.51
N HIS A 36 -20.09 -2.71 -3.88
CA HIS A 36 -20.04 -2.86 -2.42
C HIS A 36 -18.63 -3.24 -1.98
N TYR A 37 -18.31 -2.95 -0.72
CA TYR A 37 -17.03 -3.34 -0.13
C TYR A 37 -16.85 -4.86 -0.04
N ASP A 38 -17.94 -5.62 0.02
CA ASP A 38 -17.91 -7.09 0.03
C ASP A 38 -17.58 -7.71 -1.35
N ASP A 39 -17.55 -6.91 -2.42
CA ASP A 39 -17.16 -7.38 -3.76
C ASP A 39 -15.65 -7.59 -3.88
N PHE A 40 -14.86 -7.02 -2.96
CA PHE A 40 -13.41 -7.19 -2.92
C PHE A 40 -13.01 -8.60 -2.45
N GLU A 41 -11.93 -9.14 -3.00
CA GLU A 41 -11.40 -10.44 -2.58
C GLU A 41 -10.72 -10.35 -1.21
N ARG A 42 -11.11 -11.22 -0.29
CA ARG A 42 -10.51 -11.29 1.04
C ARG A 42 -9.09 -11.83 1.00
N CYS A 43 -8.25 -11.32 1.91
CA CYS A 43 -6.87 -11.71 2.08
C CYS A 43 -6.58 -12.06 3.53
N TYR A 44 -5.54 -12.88 3.72
CA TYR A 44 -4.97 -13.17 5.03
C TYR A 44 -3.59 -12.55 5.15
N VAL A 45 -3.25 -12.07 6.34
CA VAL A 45 -1.89 -11.66 6.66
C VAL A 45 -1.05 -12.93 6.86
N VAL A 46 -0.06 -13.12 6.00
CA VAL A 46 0.94 -14.21 6.14
C VAL A 46 2.02 -13.77 7.11
N LYS A 47 2.56 -12.57 6.89
CA LYS A 47 3.60 -11.98 7.70
C LYS A 47 3.40 -10.47 7.76
N ALA A 48 3.59 -9.89 8.93
CA ALA A 48 3.68 -8.45 9.12
C ALA A 48 4.98 -8.13 9.85
N SER A 49 5.50 -6.94 9.62
CA SER A 49 6.69 -6.49 10.36
C SER A 49 6.39 -6.40 11.86
N GLU A 50 7.37 -6.73 12.67
CA GLU A 50 7.25 -6.68 14.14
C GLU A 50 7.36 -5.27 14.71
N THR A 51 7.80 -4.31 13.89
CA THR A 51 8.01 -2.92 14.28
C THR A 51 7.36 -1.96 13.32
N ASP A 52 6.85 -0.85 13.85
CA ASP A 52 6.28 0.24 13.06
C ASP A 52 7.31 0.92 12.13
N GLU A 53 8.59 0.70 12.38
CA GLU A 53 9.68 1.28 11.58
C GLU A 53 9.78 0.69 10.17
N LYS A 54 9.30 -0.54 9.96
CA LYS A 54 9.31 -1.19 8.65
C LYS A 54 7.98 -1.09 7.92
N ASP A 55 6.86 -1.01 8.62
CA ASP A 55 5.47 -0.87 8.14
C ASP A 55 5.17 -1.56 6.80
N ILE A 56 5.43 -2.87 6.74
CA ILE A 56 5.17 -3.73 5.58
C ILE A 56 4.52 -5.04 6.01
N ALA A 57 3.74 -5.63 5.12
CA ALA A 57 3.13 -6.94 5.33
C ALA A 57 3.03 -7.73 4.01
N ILE A 58 3.03 -9.05 4.13
CA ILE A 58 2.73 -9.98 3.04
C ILE A 58 1.31 -10.52 3.25
N LEU A 59 0.50 -10.40 2.22
CA LEU A 59 -0.89 -10.88 2.21
C LEU A 59 -1.03 -12.06 1.26
N GLN A 60 -1.88 -13.02 1.60
CA GLN A 60 -2.27 -14.10 0.72
C GLN A 60 -3.74 -13.96 0.32
N LEU A 61 -4.02 -14.04 -0.97
CA LEU A 61 -5.39 -14.09 -1.49
C LEU A 61 -6.12 -15.31 -0.96
N ASN A 62 -7.37 -15.17 -0.57
CA ASN A 62 -8.19 -16.28 -0.09
C ASN A 62 -8.28 -17.41 -1.12
N LYS A 63 -8.44 -17.07 -2.38
CA LYS A 63 -8.49 -18.05 -3.49
C LYS A 63 -7.14 -18.66 -3.85
N LYS A 64 -6.04 -18.18 -3.26
CA LYS A 64 -4.66 -18.64 -3.52
C LYS A 64 -4.25 -18.63 -4.99
N LYS A 65 -4.86 -17.79 -5.79
CA LYS A 65 -4.53 -17.61 -7.21
C LYS A 65 -4.94 -16.21 -7.67
N THR A 66 -4.17 -15.68 -8.59
CA THR A 66 -4.50 -14.43 -9.28
C THR A 66 -5.67 -14.65 -10.23
N PRO A 67 -6.59 -13.70 -10.38
CA PRO A 67 -7.63 -13.76 -11.41
C PRO A 67 -7.04 -13.92 -12.81
N SER A 68 -7.75 -14.65 -13.68
CA SER A 68 -7.28 -15.01 -15.02
C SER A 68 -7.18 -13.81 -15.99
N ASP A 69 -7.82 -12.71 -15.67
CA ASP A 69 -7.82 -11.45 -16.42
C ASP A 69 -6.67 -10.51 -16.02
N ILE A 70 -5.86 -10.87 -15.04
CA ILE A 70 -4.63 -10.18 -14.69
C ILE A 70 -3.49 -10.70 -15.57
N GLU A 71 -3.11 -9.90 -16.57
CA GLU A 71 -2.10 -10.28 -17.58
C GLU A 71 -0.66 -10.23 -17.05
N TYR A 72 -0.39 -9.38 -16.07
CA TYR A 72 0.96 -9.17 -15.55
C TYR A 72 1.01 -9.23 -14.03
N ILE A 73 1.98 -9.99 -13.52
CA ILE A 73 2.31 -10.10 -12.11
C ILE A 73 3.79 -9.72 -11.95
N PHE A 74 4.08 -8.83 -10.99
CA PHE A 74 5.45 -8.46 -10.68
C PHE A 74 6.23 -9.68 -10.17
N ASP A 75 7.42 -9.93 -10.75
CA ASP A 75 8.30 -11.00 -10.29
C ASP A 75 9.14 -10.51 -9.10
N VAL A 76 9.04 -11.20 -7.97
CA VAL A 76 9.82 -10.91 -6.75
C VAL A 76 11.35 -10.97 -6.96
N LYS A 77 11.83 -11.57 -8.05
CA LYS A 77 13.25 -11.54 -8.43
C LYS A 77 13.71 -10.15 -8.85
N GLN A 78 12.78 -9.26 -9.19
CA GLN A 78 13.06 -7.88 -9.61
C GLN A 78 13.09 -6.90 -8.44
N PHE A 79 13.44 -7.34 -7.24
CA PHE A 79 13.76 -6.43 -6.14
C PHE A 79 15.12 -5.77 -6.35
N ASN A 80 15.15 -4.44 -6.28
CA ASN A 80 16.39 -3.69 -6.16
C ASN A 80 16.68 -3.44 -4.68
N THR A 81 17.76 -4.00 -4.19
CA THR A 81 18.22 -3.86 -2.79
C THR A 81 19.39 -2.89 -2.67
N GLU A 82 19.81 -2.28 -3.76
CA GLU A 82 20.88 -1.28 -3.75
C GLU A 82 20.40 0.02 -3.08
N LYS A 83 21.36 0.74 -2.53
CA LYS A 83 21.08 2.02 -1.88
C LYS A 83 20.76 3.08 -2.92
N LEU A 84 19.57 3.66 -2.83
CA LEU A 84 19.13 4.76 -3.69
C LEU A 84 20.05 5.99 -3.54
N LYS A 85 20.31 6.65 -4.64
CA LYS A 85 21.06 7.91 -4.69
C LYS A 85 20.08 9.09 -4.71
N PRO A 86 20.19 10.02 -3.75
CA PRO A 86 19.33 11.19 -3.70
C PRO A 86 19.45 12.02 -4.97
N LEU A 87 18.31 12.46 -5.50
CA LEU A 87 18.18 13.38 -6.64
C LEU A 87 18.87 12.95 -7.95
N GLU A 88 19.32 11.69 -8.03
CA GLU A 88 19.99 11.16 -9.23
C GLU A 88 19.10 10.21 -10.02
N GLU A 89 18.22 9.49 -9.35
CA GLU A 89 17.46 8.42 -9.98
C GLU A 89 15.96 8.72 -10.02
N LYS A 90 15.38 8.57 -11.22
CA LYS A 90 13.93 8.63 -11.40
C LYS A 90 13.28 7.39 -10.83
N LEU A 91 12.24 7.61 -10.04
CA LEU A 91 11.39 6.60 -9.44
C LEU A 91 9.95 6.76 -9.94
N TYR A 92 9.17 5.70 -9.85
CA TYR A 92 7.78 5.69 -10.28
C TYR A 92 6.93 5.04 -9.20
N THR A 93 5.91 5.75 -8.72
CA THR A 93 4.90 5.18 -7.83
C THR A 93 3.69 4.74 -8.66
N ILE A 94 3.13 3.59 -8.34
CA ILE A 94 1.89 3.09 -8.93
C ILE A 94 0.94 2.80 -7.79
N GLY A 95 -0.16 3.55 -7.68
CA GLY A 95 -1.03 3.43 -6.53
C GLY A 95 -2.47 3.79 -6.79
N TYR A 96 -3.28 3.63 -5.75
CA TYR A 96 -4.72 3.88 -5.79
C TYR A 96 -5.10 4.91 -4.71
N PRO A 97 -4.80 6.21 -4.91
CA PRO A 97 -5.15 7.25 -3.94
C PRO A 97 -6.65 7.28 -3.69
N ALA A 98 -7.03 7.34 -2.41
CA ALA A 98 -8.40 7.12 -1.91
C ALA A 98 -9.00 5.72 -2.20
N GLY A 99 -8.25 4.80 -2.81
CA GLY A 99 -8.50 3.37 -2.90
C GLY A 99 -9.96 2.95 -3.11
N ALA A 100 -10.43 2.04 -2.27
CA ALA A 100 -11.79 1.50 -2.32
C ALA A 100 -12.90 2.57 -2.22
N TYR A 101 -12.65 3.69 -1.54
CA TYR A 101 -13.61 4.80 -1.49
C TYR A 101 -13.88 5.39 -2.88
N ARG A 102 -12.84 5.58 -3.70
CA ARG A 102 -13.04 6.05 -5.09
C ARG A 102 -13.82 5.05 -5.93
N ALA A 103 -13.56 3.76 -5.73
CA ALA A 103 -14.22 2.71 -6.49
C ALA A 103 -15.70 2.56 -6.13
N VAL A 104 -16.04 2.54 -4.84
CA VAL A 104 -17.40 2.22 -4.35
C VAL A 104 -18.26 3.46 -4.21
N GLU A 105 -17.72 4.55 -3.63
CA GLU A 105 -18.50 5.74 -3.26
C GLU A 105 -18.51 6.83 -4.34
N LYS A 106 -17.68 6.71 -5.36
CA LYS A 106 -17.58 7.66 -6.48
C LYS A 106 -17.97 7.02 -7.81
N THR A 107 -18.20 7.84 -8.75
CA THR A 107 -19.08 7.71 -9.92
C THR A 107 -18.82 6.59 -10.92
N ASN A 108 -17.67 5.95 -10.95
CA ASN A 108 -17.37 4.99 -12.01
C ASN A 108 -17.15 3.55 -11.51
N HIS A 109 -17.17 3.33 -10.20
CA HIS A 109 -17.05 1.98 -9.58
C HIS A 109 -15.84 1.17 -10.08
N SER A 110 -14.82 1.85 -10.61
CA SER A 110 -13.62 1.22 -11.17
C SER A 110 -12.38 1.63 -10.41
N LEU A 111 -11.47 0.69 -10.21
CA LEU A 111 -10.14 0.94 -9.67
C LEU A 111 -9.19 1.23 -10.83
N GLU A 112 -8.69 2.46 -10.88
CA GLU A 112 -7.68 2.88 -11.84
C GLU A 112 -6.42 3.34 -11.11
N PRO A 113 -5.23 2.85 -11.52
CA PRO A 113 -3.98 3.25 -10.91
C PRO A 113 -3.63 4.69 -11.27
N ASP A 114 -3.01 5.38 -10.33
CA ASP A 114 -2.35 6.65 -10.53
C ASP A 114 -0.83 6.39 -10.60
N ILE A 115 -0.21 6.76 -11.72
CA ILE A 115 1.22 6.57 -11.96
C ILE A 115 1.91 7.93 -11.89
N ARG A 116 2.90 8.04 -11.00
CA ARG A 116 3.63 9.29 -10.80
C ARG A 116 5.14 9.09 -10.87
N GLU A 117 5.81 9.97 -11.60
CA GLU A 117 7.27 10.09 -11.55
C GLU A 117 7.69 10.82 -10.27
N THR A 118 8.73 10.35 -9.64
CA THR A 118 9.29 10.90 -8.41
C THR A 118 10.80 10.66 -8.34
N MET A 119 11.42 11.00 -7.23
CA MET A 119 12.82 10.71 -6.94
C MET A 119 13.08 10.65 -5.44
N CYS A 120 14.12 9.93 -5.03
CA CYS A 120 14.60 9.94 -3.66
C CYS A 120 15.06 11.34 -3.26
N SER A 121 14.54 11.89 -2.16
CA SER A 121 14.81 13.30 -1.79
C SER A 121 16.06 13.48 -0.95
N LYS A 122 16.45 12.46 -0.18
CA LYS A 122 17.65 12.48 0.67
C LYS A 122 18.28 11.10 0.81
N VAL A 123 19.46 11.02 1.41
CA VAL A 123 20.11 9.74 1.70
C VAL A 123 19.14 8.83 2.49
N PRO A 124 18.91 7.61 2.01
CA PRO A 124 18.02 6.67 2.69
C PRO A 124 18.45 6.40 4.13
N GLY A 125 17.47 6.30 5.01
CA GLY A 125 17.63 5.89 6.39
C GLY A 125 17.96 4.40 6.55
N ARG A 126 17.80 3.88 7.77
CA ARG A 126 18.02 2.47 8.06
C ARG A 126 16.97 1.59 7.38
N TYR A 127 15.69 1.94 7.52
CA TYR A 127 14.56 1.13 7.07
C TYR A 127 13.80 1.76 5.91
N ASP A 128 13.80 3.07 5.83
CA ASP A 128 13.00 3.87 4.93
C ASP A 128 13.83 4.79 4.02
N PHE A 129 13.18 5.33 3.03
CA PHE A 129 13.65 6.48 2.28
C PHE A 129 12.52 7.48 2.07
N GLU A 130 12.91 8.72 1.88
CA GLU A 130 12.01 9.81 1.57
C GLU A 130 12.04 10.09 0.06
N PHE A 131 10.89 10.34 -0.53
CA PHE A 131 10.78 10.67 -1.94
C PHE A 131 9.91 11.92 -2.15
N GLN A 132 10.12 12.59 -3.28
CA GLN A 132 9.31 13.74 -3.68
C GLN A 132 7.96 13.25 -4.21
N GLY A 133 6.87 13.60 -3.52
CA GLY A 133 5.52 13.21 -3.93
C GLY A 133 4.54 13.28 -2.78
N GLU A 134 3.30 13.55 -3.10
CA GLU A 134 2.23 13.59 -2.11
C GLU A 134 1.91 12.19 -1.58
N ALA A 135 1.97 12.02 -0.28
CA ALA A 135 1.40 10.87 0.39
C ALA A 135 -0.08 11.14 0.67
N VAL A 136 -0.93 10.72 -0.25
CA VAL A 136 -2.38 10.84 -0.10
C VAL A 136 -2.92 9.62 0.62
N GLY A 137 -3.91 9.82 1.50
CA GLY A 137 -4.61 8.71 2.17
C GLY A 137 -5.13 7.68 1.16
N GLY A 138 -4.90 6.40 1.43
CA GLY A 138 -5.21 5.29 0.52
C GLY A 138 -4.08 4.92 -0.45
N ALA A 139 -3.00 5.71 -0.54
CA ALA A 139 -1.83 5.35 -1.33
C ALA A 139 -0.82 4.46 -0.58
N SER A 140 -0.98 4.26 0.72
CA SER A 140 -0.14 3.33 1.50
C SER A 140 -0.23 1.92 0.91
N GLY A 141 0.92 1.23 0.84
CA GLY A 141 1.06 -0.06 0.15
C GLY A 141 1.42 0.06 -1.34
N SER A 142 1.47 1.27 -1.90
CA SER A 142 1.88 1.48 -3.30
C SER A 142 3.33 1.09 -3.51
N PRO A 143 3.65 0.28 -4.54
CA PRO A 143 5.02 -0.01 -4.91
C PRO A 143 5.70 1.20 -5.53
N ILE A 144 7.01 1.30 -5.31
CA ILE A 144 7.87 2.29 -5.92
C ILE A 144 8.94 1.55 -6.74
N PHE A 145 9.01 1.86 -8.02
CA PHE A 145 9.92 1.26 -8.97
C PHE A 145 10.99 2.24 -9.44
N ASN A 146 12.16 1.71 -9.80
CA ASN A 146 13.14 2.48 -10.56
C ASN A 146 12.82 2.44 -12.07
N LYS A 147 13.62 3.12 -12.88
CA LYS A 147 13.47 3.17 -14.35
C LYS A 147 13.66 1.81 -15.05
N HIS A 148 14.18 0.81 -14.37
CA HIS A 148 14.37 -0.55 -14.90
C HIS A 148 13.19 -1.48 -14.53
N GLY A 149 12.16 -0.97 -13.84
CA GLY A 149 11.03 -1.75 -13.39
C GLY A 149 11.32 -2.59 -12.15
N GLU A 150 12.41 -2.32 -11.43
CA GLU A 150 12.77 -3.03 -10.21
C GLU A 150 12.11 -2.34 -9.01
N LEU A 151 11.55 -3.12 -8.09
CA LEU A 151 10.95 -2.62 -6.87
C LEU A 151 12.03 -2.10 -5.91
N VAL A 152 11.96 -0.84 -5.55
CA VAL A 152 12.89 -0.18 -4.62
C VAL A 152 12.27 0.07 -3.24
N GLY A 153 10.95 0.10 -3.13
CA GLY A 153 10.26 0.30 -1.87
C GLY A 153 8.74 0.21 -1.94
N VAL A 154 8.13 0.30 -0.77
CA VAL A 154 6.68 0.31 -0.58
C VAL A 154 6.31 1.55 0.23
N LEU A 155 5.42 2.38 -0.31
CA LEU A 155 4.94 3.60 0.33
C LEU A 155 4.13 3.26 1.58
N TRP A 156 4.45 3.90 2.71
CA TRP A 156 3.69 3.73 3.94
C TRP A 156 3.11 5.03 4.51
N GLY A 157 3.66 6.19 4.15
CA GLY A 157 3.16 7.44 4.71
C GLY A 157 3.84 8.69 4.16
N GLY A 158 3.69 9.78 4.89
CA GLY A 158 4.33 11.06 4.62
C GLY A 158 4.50 11.86 5.91
N TRP A 159 5.31 12.90 5.88
CA TRP A 159 5.63 13.70 7.06
C TRP A 159 4.42 14.40 7.68
N LYS A 160 3.50 14.90 6.85
CA LYS A 160 2.25 15.53 7.27
C LYS A 160 1.21 15.38 6.18
N MET A 161 -0.06 15.42 6.53
CA MET A 161 -1.15 15.50 5.56
C MET A 161 -0.93 16.74 4.66
N GLY A 162 -0.91 16.53 3.33
CA GLY A 162 -0.60 17.56 2.35
C GLY A 162 0.90 17.85 2.17
N SER A 163 1.79 17.03 2.76
CA SER A 163 3.23 17.10 2.47
C SER A 163 3.53 16.65 1.06
N THR A 164 4.45 17.34 0.40
CA THR A 164 5.02 16.93 -0.90
C THR A 164 6.13 15.89 -0.76
N LEU A 165 6.30 15.33 0.43
CA LEU A 165 7.31 14.31 0.74
C LEU A 165 6.65 13.07 1.29
N GLY A 166 6.80 11.97 0.54
CA GLY A 166 6.37 10.63 0.92
C GLY A 166 7.49 9.83 1.59
N LEU A 167 7.08 8.81 2.36
CA LEU A 167 7.97 7.86 3.04
C LEU A 167 7.69 6.46 2.55
N ALA A 168 8.75 5.71 2.27
CA ALA A 168 8.65 4.33 1.81
C ALA A 168 9.63 3.41 2.56
N CYS A 169 9.16 2.21 2.92
CA CYS A 169 10.02 1.15 3.38
C CYS A 169 10.87 0.61 2.21
N GLN A 170 12.16 0.37 2.43
CA GLN A 170 13.04 -0.14 1.39
C GLN A 170 12.70 -1.59 1.01
N ALA A 171 12.71 -1.90 -0.29
CA ALA A 171 12.34 -3.21 -0.83
C ALA A 171 13.16 -4.38 -0.27
N ARG A 172 14.40 -4.14 0.20
CA ARG A 172 15.23 -5.17 0.82
C ARG A 172 14.56 -5.84 2.02
N TYR A 173 13.77 -5.10 2.81
CA TYR A 173 13.08 -5.67 3.97
C TYR A 173 11.87 -6.51 3.57
N LEU A 174 11.19 -6.15 2.48
CA LEU A 174 10.15 -7.02 1.92
C LEU A 174 10.76 -8.30 1.35
N LYS A 175 11.94 -8.21 0.71
CA LYS A 175 12.69 -9.36 0.23
C LYS A 175 13.10 -10.27 1.37
N GLU A 176 13.72 -9.73 2.43
CA GLU A 176 14.08 -10.49 3.65
C GLU A 176 12.87 -11.22 4.22
N MET A 177 11.74 -10.50 4.41
CA MET A 177 10.50 -11.07 4.94
C MET A 177 9.95 -12.20 4.04
N TYR A 178 10.02 -12.06 2.73
CA TYR A 178 9.60 -13.07 1.76
C TYR A 178 10.49 -14.32 1.81
N GLU A 179 11.81 -14.14 1.92
CA GLU A 179 12.77 -15.23 2.02
C GLU A 179 12.65 -16.01 3.36
N GLU A 180 12.36 -15.31 4.46
CA GLU A 180 12.08 -15.92 5.77
C GLU A 180 10.86 -16.87 5.73
N GLU A 181 9.86 -16.56 4.92
CA GLU A 181 8.66 -17.41 4.72
C GLU A 181 8.87 -18.51 3.65
N GLY A 182 10.13 -18.77 3.26
CA GLY A 182 10.48 -19.84 2.33
C GLY A 182 10.24 -19.52 0.87
N GLY A 183 10.03 -18.25 0.56
CA GLY A 183 9.81 -17.78 -0.82
C GLY A 183 8.45 -18.18 -1.38
N LEU A 184 7.46 -18.29 -0.50
CA LEU A 184 6.02 -18.63 -0.66
C LEU A 184 5.59 -19.24 -1.99
#